data_1770f990da95c11100a6b2f4c840dc5e
#
_entry.id   1770f990da95c11100a6b2f4c840dc5e
#
_cell.length_a   1.000
_cell.length_b   1.000
_cell.length_c   1.000
_cell.angle_alpha   90.00
_cell.angle_beta   90.00
_cell.angle_gamma   90.00
#
_symmetry.space_group_name_H-M   'P 1'
#
loop_
_entity.id
_entity.type
_entity.pdbx_description
1 polymer ?
#
loop_
_entity_poly.entity_id
_entity_poly.type
_entity_poly.pdbx_seq_one_letter_code
_entity_poly.pdbx_strand_id
1 'polypeptide(L)'
;KKMRMALHNCILLPTLMYGSEPWTVNEREVNKVCTVEMAHLRSMTGKTLKDRVRNEWVMNECGVKESVKVKVQRSVMRWFGHIERMNEDRLTKRVYKGNVTGKRGRGRPRKQWIDQISEIANEWNLQSGNKRRACMKRVMKLDEMKEVCKDRVKWRHLCGGTGHP
;
A
#
# COMPACT_ATOMS: atom_id res chain seq x y z
N LYS A 1 4.44 -16.66 22.76
CA LYS A 1 3.71 -15.74 21.87
C LYS A 1 4.54 -14.51 21.50
N LYS A 2 5.11 -13.75 22.48
CA LYS A 2 5.91 -12.53 22.22
C LYS A 2 7.08 -12.76 21.26
N MET A 3 7.88 -13.81 21.45
CA MET A 3 9.02 -14.14 20.58
C MET A 3 8.57 -14.42 19.13
N ARG A 4 7.49 -15.19 18.93
CA ARG A 4 6.96 -15.49 17.59
C ARG A 4 6.46 -14.21 16.89
N MET A 5 5.87 -13.26 17.63
CA MET A 5 5.51 -11.95 17.09
C MET A 5 6.73 -11.09 16.72
N ALA A 6 7.81 -11.17 17.49
CA ALA A 6 9.06 -10.52 17.11
C ALA A 6 9.59 -11.08 15.77
N LEU A 7 9.62 -12.40 15.60
CA LEU A 7 10.00 -13.04 14.33
C LEU A 7 9.06 -12.65 13.18
N HIS A 8 7.76 -12.57 13.43
CA HIS A 8 6.79 -12.10 12.46
C HIS A 8 7.12 -10.68 11.97
N ASN A 9 7.41 -9.76 12.89
CA ASN A 9 7.68 -8.37 12.55
C ASN A 9 9.08 -8.15 11.96
N CYS A 10 10.09 -8.88 12.43
CA CYS A 10 11.49 -8.66 12.04
C CYS A 10 11.93 -9.49 10.83
N ILE A 11 11.28 -10.61 10.55
CA ILE A 11 11.67 -11.51 9.47
C ILE A 11 10.55 -11.66 8.46
N LEU A 12 9.37 -12.17 8.86
CA LEU A 12 8.33 -12.52 7.91
C LEU A 12 7.82 -11.31 7.14
N LEU A 13 7.41 -10.24 7.82
CA LEU A 13 6.88 -9.04 7.17
C LEU A 13 7.90 -8.37 6.24
N PRO A 14 9.14 -8.09 6.65
CA PRO A 14 10.14 -7.51 5.76
C PRO A 14 10.42 -8.38 4.53
N THR A 15 10.48 -9.72 4.71
CA THR A 15 10.69 -10.65 3.59
C THR A 15 9.53 -10.62 2.60
N LEU A 16 8.27 -10.62 3.09
CA LEU A 16 7.08 -10.56 2.24
C LEU A 16 6.93 -9.23 1.50
N MET A 17 7.42 -8.15 2.10
CA MET A 17 7.24 -6.80 1.56
C MET A 17 8.46 -6.29 0.80
N TYR A 18 9.56 -7.04 0.79
CA TYR A 18 10.82 -6.59 0.18
C TYR A 18 10.63 -6.27 -1.31
N GLY A 19 10.97 -5.05 -1.70
CA GLY A 19 10.88 -4.58 -3.08
C GLY A 19 9.46 -4.50 -3.64
N SER A 20 8.43 -4.46 -2.78
CA SER A 20 7.01 -4.44 -3.21
C SER A 20 6.54 -3.06 -3.71
N GLU A 21 7.31 -2.02 -3.50
CA GLU A 21 6.93 -0.64 -3.80
C GLU A 21 6.64 -0.39 -5.30
N PRO A 22 7.48 -0.87 -6.25
CA PRO A 22 7.25 -0.68 -7.67
C PRO A 22 6.32 -1.75 -8.29
N TRP A 23 5.86 -2.73 -7.51
CA TRP A 23 5.02 -3.80 -8.07
C TRP A 23 3.64 -3.29 -8.44
N THR A 24 3.22 -3.64 -9.64
CA THR A 24 1.81 -3.53 -10.04
C THR A 24 1.11 -4.81 -9.66
N VAL A 25 0.58 -4.87 -8.44
CA VAL A 25 -0.08 -6.06 -7.92
C VAL A 25 -1.58 -6.01 -8.19
N ASN A 26 -2.14 -7.15 -8.58
CA ASN A 26 -3.57 -7.33 -8.64
C ASN A 26 -4.11 -7.90 -7.31
N GLU A 27 -5.41 -7.90 -7.15
CA GLU A 27 -6.07 -8.35 -5.92
C GLU A 27 -5.74 -9.82 -5.56
N ARG A 28 -5.58 -10.69 -6.58
CA ARG A 28 -5.23 -12.10 -6.35
C ARG A 28 -3.84 -12.25 -5.72
N GLU A 29 -2.88 -11.43 -6.14
CA GLU A 29 -1.51 -11.44 -5.62
C GLU A 29 -1.47 -10.91 -4.20
N VAL A 30 -2.17 -9.79 -3.95
CA VAL A 30 -2.33 -9.26 -2.59
C VAL A 30 -2.95 -10.31 -1.66
N ASN A 31 -3.98 -11.01 -2.11
CA ASN A 31 -4.64 -12.05 -1.33
C ASN A 31 -3.70 -13.23 -1.01
N LYS A 32 -2.80 -13.61 -1.92
CA LYS A 32 -1.77 -14.62 -1.63
C LYS A 32 -0.86 -14.19 -0.48
N VAL A 33 -0.38 -12.95 -0.52
CA VAL A 33 0.47 -12.39 0.56
C VAL A 33 -0.29 -12.36 1.89
N CYS A 34 -1.55 -11.91 1.87
CA CYS A 34 -2.42 -11.95 3.05
C CYS A 34 -2.64 -13.37 3.58
N THR A 35 -2.76 -14.35 2.68
CA THR A 35 -2.93 -15.77 3.07
C THR A 35 -1.69 -16.28 3.82
N VAL A 36 -0.49 -15.94 3.39
CA VAL A 36 0.76 -16.31 4.07
C VAL A 36 0.83 -15.67 5.46
N GLU A 37 0.53 -14.37 5.58
CA GLU A 37 0.45 -13.70 6.88
C GLU A 37 -0.54 -14.40 7.81
N MET A 38 -1.75 -14.66 7.32
CA MET A 38 -2.81 -15.29 8.13
C MET A 38 -2.49 -16.73 8.51
N ALA A 39 -1.82 -17.51 7.65
CA ALA A 39 -1.38 -18.86 7.99
C ALA A 39 -0.38 -18.83 9.16
N HIS A 40 0.56 -17.90 9.13
CA HIS A 40 1.52 -17.71 10.22
C HIS A 40 0.84 -17.26 11.53
N LEU A 41 -0.07 -16.27 11.47
CA LEU A 41 -0.81 -15.80 12.65
C LEU A 41 -1.68 -16.90 13.25
N ARG A 42 -2.34 -17.71 12.41
CA ARG A 42 -3.12 -18.87 12.86
C ARG A 42 -2.24 -19.90 13.57
N SER A 43 -1.06 -20.21 13.03
CA SER A 43 -0.13 -21.14 13.70
C SER A 43 0.30 -20.65 15.09
N MET A 44 0.39 -19.33 15.29
CA MET A 44 0.72 -18.74 16.60
C MET A 44 -0.42 -18.86 17.61
N THR A 45 -1.67 -18.82 17.15
CA THR A 45 -2.87 -18.94 17.98
C THR A 45 -3.35 -20.38 18.14
N GLY A 46 -2.67 -21.35 17.50
CA GLY A 46 -3.09 -22.75 17.50
C GLY A 46 -4.42 -23.01 16.79
N LYS A 47 -4.82 -22.08 15.88
CA LYS A 47 -6.07 -22.20 15.13
C LYS A 47 -5.80 -22.60 13.69
N THR A 48 -6.67 -23.44 13.16
CA THR A 48 -6.66 -23.92 11.78
C THR A 48 -7.83 -23.31 11.00
N LEU A 49 -7.87 -23.53 9.68
CA LEU A 49 -9.02 -23.14 8.86
C LEU A 49 -10.29 -23.95 9.23
N LYS A 50 -10.13 -25.17 9.77
CA LYS A 50 -11.24 -26.01 10.21
C LYS A 50 -12.00 -25.40 11.40
N ASP A 51 -11.33 -24.63 12.25
CA ASP A 51 -11.94 -23.95 13.39
C ASP A 51 -12.89 -22.81 12.99
N ARG A 52 -12.93 -22.43 11.71
CA ARG A 52 -13.79 -21.37 11.14
C ARG A 52 -13.73 -20.03 11.88
N VAL A 53 -12.60 -19.72 12.53
CA VAL A 53 -12.40 -18.47 13.25
C VAL A 53 -12.14 -17.33 12.25
N ARG A 54 -12.77 -16.17 12.46
CA ARG A 54 -12.57 -14.99 11.60
C ARG A 54 -11.14 -14.46 11.66
N ASN A 55 -10.65 -13.93 10.55
CA ASN A 55 -9.30 -13.35 10.47
C ASN A 55 -9.12 -12.18 11.44
N GLU A 56 -10.15 -11.36 11.63
CA GLU A 56 -10.14 -10.25 12.59
C GLU A 56 -9.86 -10.71 14.02
N TRP A 57 -10.48 -11.81 14.44
CA TRP A 57 -10.21 -12.40 15.75
C TRP A 57 -8.75 -12.82 15.89
N VAL A 58 -8.20 -13.49 14.86
CA VAL A 58 -6.80 -13.96 14.86
C VAL A 58 -5.83 -12.78 14.93
N MET A 59 -6.10 -11.71 14.18
CA MET A 59 -5.28 -10.49 14.20
C MET A 59 -5.32 -9.83 15.58
N ASN A 60 -6.50 -9.66 16.15
CA ASN A 60 -6.70 -9.07 17.49
C ASN A 60 -5.97 -9.90 18.57
N GLU A 61 -6.12 -11.22 18.54
CA GLU A 61 -5.47 -12.14 19.46
C GLU A 61 -3.94 -12.09 19.37
N CYS A 62 -3.41 -11.81 18.19
CA CYS A 62 -1.98 -11.59 17.96
C CYS A 62 -1.53 -10.13 18.24
N GLY A 63 -2.45 -9.20 18.45
CA GLY A 63 -2.15 -7.78 18.60
C GLY A 63 -1.72 -7.09 17.31
N VAL A 64 -2.12 -7.63 16.15
CA VAL A 64 -1.83 -7.05 14.83
C VAL A 64 -2.90 -6.02 14.49
N LYS A 65 -2.53 -4.76 14.41
CA LYS A 65 -3.46 -3.65 14.13
C LYS A 65 -3.78 -3.50 12.65
N GLU A 66 -2.84 -3.84 11.77
CA GLU A 66 -2.96 -3.62 10.33
C GLU A 66 -2.50 -4.84 9.56
N SER A 67 -3.27 -5.24 8.55
CA SER A 67 -2.92 -6.34 7.64
C SER A 67 -1.70 -5.97 6.76
N VAL A 68 -1.04 -6.98 6.24
CA VAL A 68 0.06 -6.80 5.27
C VAL A 68 -0.40 -6.03 4.03
N LYS A 69 -1.67 -6.17 3.60
CA LYS A 69 -2.25 -5.39 2.49
C LYS A 69 -2.07 -3.89 2.73
N VAL A 70 -2.50 -3.38 3.89
CA VAL A 70 -2.39 -1.95 4.23
C VAL A 70 -0.94 -1.51 4.32
N LYS A 71 -0.06 -2.36 4.84
CA LYS A 71 1.39 -2.07 4.92
C LYS A 71 2.03 -1.94 3.52
N VAL A 72 1.69 -2.86 2.60
CA VAL A 72 2.15 -2.80 1.19
C VAL A 72 1.64 -1.53 0.51
N GLN A 73 0.34 -1.24 0.63
CA GLN A 73 -0.24 -0.02 0.07
C GLN A 73 0.47 1.24 0.60
N ARG A 74 0.76 1.28 1.91
CA ARG A 74 1.49 2.38 2.53
C ARG A 74 2.92 2.51 1.96
N SER A 75 3.60 1.40 1.71
CA SER A 75 4.93 1.37 1.11
C SER A 75 4.89 1.94 -0.32
N VAL A 76 3.92 1.51 -1.15
CA VAL A 76 3.67 2.03 -2.49
C VAL A 76 3.44 3.54 -2.47
N MET A 77 2.57 4.02 -1.58
CA MET A 77 2.25 5.46 -1.49
C MET A 77 3.45 6.30 -1.00
N ARG A 78 4.25 5.77 -0.07
CA ARG A 78 5.51 6.43 0.35
C ARG A 78 6.50 6.53 -0.81
N TRP A 79 6.63 5.46 -1.59
CA TRP A 79 7.48 5.41 -2.76
C TRP A 79 7.02 6.38 -3.84
N PHE A 80 5.71 6.46 -4.11
CA PHE A 80 5.13 7.45 -5.02
C PHE A 80 5.53 8.86 -4.62
N GLY A 81 5.33 9.24 -3.35
CA GLY A 81 5.74 10.55 -2.86
C GLY A 81 7.26 10.78 -2.94
N HIS A 82 8.08 9.73 -2.82
CA HIS A 82 9.52 9.82 -3.02
C HIS A 82 9.87 10.10 -4.49
N ILE A 83 9.27 9.38 -5.44
CA ILE A 83 9.46 9.58 -6.88
C ILE A 83 9.04 11.00 -7.29
N GLU A 84 7.90 11.51 -6.79
CA GLU A 84 7.43 12.84 -7.16
C GLU A 84 8.37 13.97 -6.71
N ARG A 85 9.07 13.79 -5.59
CA ARG A 85 10.09 14.74 -5.10
C ARG A 85 11.49 14.51 -5.66
N MET A 86 11.70 13.43 -6.42
CA MET A 86 13.00 13.07 -6.99
C MET A 86 13.38 14.04 -8.11
N ASN A 87 14.69 14.32 -8.25
CA ASN A 87 15.22 15.09 -9.35
C ASN A 87 14.90 14.44 -10.71
N GLU A 88 14.59 15.26 -11.71
CA GLU A 88 14.19 14.84 -13.07
C GLU A 88 15.29 14.03 -13.78
N ASP A 89 16.55 14.29 -13.49
CA ASP A 89 17.70 13.62 -14.13
C ASP A 89 17.88 12.17 -13.70
N ARG A 90 17.27 11.79 -12.59
CA ARG A 90 17.39 10.41 -12.08
C ARG A 90 16.69 9.41 -12.98
N LEU A 91 17.37 8.31 -13.27
CA LEU A 91 16.86 7.24 -14.13
C LEU A 91 15.47 6.76 -13.69
N THR A 92 15.24 6.55 -12.39
CA THR A 92 13.94 6.14 -11.83
C THR A 92 12.83 7.13 -12.21
N LYS A 93 13.07 8.44 -12.09
CA LYS A 93 12.10 9.48 -12.46
C LYS A 93 11.85 9.51 -13.97
N ARG A 94 12.91 9.32 -14.76
CA ARG A 94 12.81 9.26 -16.23
C ARG A 94 11.99 8.05 -16.67
N VAL A 95 12.23 6.88 -16.08
CA VAL A 95 11.43 5.65 -16.34
C VAL A 95 9.97 5.84 -15.95
N TYR A 96 9.71 6.43 -14.78
CA TYR A 96 8.34 6.71 -14.30
C TYR A 96 7.58 7.65 -15.24
N LYS A 97 8.24 8.69 -15.79
CA LYS A 97 7.65 9.63 -16.77
C LYS A 97 7.66 9.11 -18.20
N GLY A 98 8.44 8.08 -18.46
CA GLY A 98 8.64 7.53 -19.80
C GLY A 98 7.35 6.90 -20.33
N ASN A 99 7.01 7.23 -21.57
CA ASN A 99 5.96 6.55 -22.30
C ASN A 99 6.53 5.32 -22.99
N VAL A 100 5.91 4.17 -22.74
CA VAL A 100 6.25 2.95 -23.49
C VAL A 100 5.67 3.09 -24.90
N THR A 101 6.56 3.27 -25.88
CA THR A 101 6.21 3.30 -27.28
C THR A 101 6.03 1.88 -27.81
N GLY A 102 4.96 1.62 -28.54
CA GLY A 102 4.68 0.31 -29.14
C GLY A 102 3.18 0.02 -29.24
N LYS A 103 2.82 -0.91 -30.12
CA LYS A 103 1.44 -1.37 -30.24
C LYS A 103 1.08 -2.24 -29.03
N ARG A 104 0.01 -1.89 -28.32
CA ARG A 104 -0.53 -2.75 -27.26
C ARG A 104 -1.12 -4.00 -27.89
N GLY A 105 -0.83 -5.17 -27.29
CA GLY A 105 -1.42 -6.45 -27.73
C GLY A 105 -2.96 -6.42 -27.62
N ARG A 106 -3.61 -7.33 -28.35
CA ARG A 106 -5.06 -7.53 -28.29
C ARG A 106 -5.46 -8.00 -26.90
N GLY A 107 -6.55 -7.47 -26.35
CA GLY A 107 -7.14 -7.89 -25.08
C GLY A 107 -7.19 -6.74 -24.06
N ARG A 108 -7.55 -7.09 -22.80
CA ARG A 108 -7.62 -6.11 -21.71
C ARG A 108 -6.24 -5.52 -21.43
N PRO A 109 -6.09 -4.19 -21.40
CA PRO A 109 -4.82 -3.56 -21.08
C PRO A 109 -4.31 -4.01 -19.70
N ARG A 110 -3.01 -4.20 -19.58
CA ARG A 110 -2.39 -4.47 -18.27
C ARG A 110 -2.53 -3.26 -17.39
N LYS A 111 -2.84 -3.48 -16.10
CA LYS A 111 -2.90 -2.44 -15.09
C LYS A 111 -1.53 -1.77 -14.97
N GLN A 112 -1.53 -0.44 -14.96
CA GLN A 112 -0.32 0.34 -14.75
C GLN A 112 -0.12 0.62 -13.25
N TRP A 113 1.11 0.88 -12.85
CA TRP A 113 1.42 1.20 -11.46
C TRP A 113 0.71 2.48 -10.98
N ILE A 114 0.54 3.46 -11.87
CA ILE A 114 -0.19 4.70 -11.59
C ILE A 114 -1.69 4.46 -11.33
N ASP A 115 -2.27 3.48 -12.01
CA ASP A 115 -3.68 3.10 -11.78
C ASP A 115 -3.86 2.53 -10.37
N GLN A 116 -2.87 1.74 -9.91
CA GLN A 116 -2.86 1.20 -8.55
C GLN A 116 -2.82 2.31 -7.49
N ILE A 117 -2.04 3.38 -7.72
CA ILE A 117 -1.99 4.53 -6.80
C ILE A 117 -3.36 5.20 -6.71
N SER A 118 -4.03 5.38 -7.83
CA SER A 118 -5.37 5.94 -7.88
C SER A 118 -6.39 5.05 -7.14
N GLU A 119 -6.29 3.73 -7.28
CA GLU A 119 -7.13 2.78 -6.54
C GLU A 119 -6.89 2.84 -5.03
N ILE A 120 -5.63 2.88 -4.59
CA ILE A 120 -5.28 3.02 -3.16
C ILE A 120 -5.83 4.34 -2.61
N ALA A 121 -5.70 5.44 -3.36
CA ALA A 121 -6.24 6.74 -2.96
C ALA A 121 -7.77 6.71 -2.81
N ASN A 122 -8.46 6.00 -3.71
CA ASN A 122 -9.90 5.78 -3.61
C ASN A 122 -10.28 4.91 -2.40
N GLU A 123 -9.57 3.81 -2.19
CA GLU A 123 -9.81 2.88 -1.06
C GLU A 123 -9.58 3.60 0.29
N TRP A 124 -8.57 4.44 0.39
CA TRP A 124 -8.28 5.22 1.59
C TRP A 124 -9.11 6.49 1.71
N ASN A 125 -9.96 6.77 0.72
CA ASN A 125 -10.82 7.95 0.67
C ASN A 125 -10.03 9.25 0.92
N LEU A 126 -8.87 9.38 0.28
CA LEU A 126 -8.02 10.57 0.39
C LEU A 126 -8.77 11.78 -0.19
N GLN A 127 -9.11 12.73 0.68
CA GLN A 127 -9.93 13.88 0.30
C GLN A 127 -9.06 15.08 -0.06
N SER A 128 -9.49 15.79 -1.11
CA SER A 128 -8.89 17.08 -1.46
C SER A 128 -9.15 18.10 -0.36
N GLY A 129 -8.06 18.76 0.11
CA GLY A 129 -8.07 19.67 1.27
C GLY A 129 -8.82 21.01 1.09
N ASN A 130 -9.67 21.17 0.08
CA ASN A 130 -10.41 22.41 -0.16
C ASN A 130 -11.62 22.50 0.77
N LYS A 131 -11.41 23.10 1.96
CA LYS A 131 -12.36 23.21 3.08
C LYS A 131 -13.61 24.05 2.81
N ARG A 132 -13.80 24.64 1.63
CA ARG A 132 -14.86 25.65 1.42
C ARG A 132 -16.27 25.09 1.17
N ARG A 133 -16.45 23.79 0.89
CA ARG A 133 -17.79 23.18 0.72
C ARG A 133 -17.80 21.77 1.30
N ALA A 134 -18.27 21.66 2.52
CA ALA A 134 -18.37 20.39 3.26
C ALA A 134 -19.28 19.32 2.59
N CYS A 135 -20.08 19.70 1.62
CA CYS A 135 -21.02 18.79 0.93
C CYS A 135 -20.46 18.10 -0.33
N MET A 136 -19.26 18.47 -0.82
CA MET A 136 -18.61 17.82 -1.96
C MET A 136 -17.23 17.29 -1.60
N LYS A 137 -17.21 16.29 -0.73
CA LYS A 137 -16.00 15.51 -0.46
C LYS A 137 -15.73 14.62 -1.67
N ARG A 138 -14.80 15.00 -2.53
CA ARG A 138 -14.35 14.14 -3.63
C ARG A 138 -12.99 13.55 -3.33
N VAL A 139 -12.77 12.34 -3.82
CA VAL A 139 -11.44 11.71 -3.77
C VAL A 139 -10.45 12.56 -4.57
N MET A 140 -9.25 12.71 -4.02
CA MET A 140 -8.16 13.48 -4.60
C MET A 140 -7.76 12.90 -5.96
N LYS A 141 -7.70 13.74 -6.99
CA LYS A 141 -7.20 13.33 -8.30
C LYS A 141 -5.68 13.17 -8.28
N LEU A 142 -5.15 12.43 -9.26
CA LEU A 142 -3.72 12.16 -9.38
C LEU A 142 -2.86 13.43 -9.38
N ASP A 143 -3.28 14.47 -10.10
CA ASP A 143 -2.53 15.73 -10.19
C ASP A 143 -2.52 16.47 -8.85
N GLU A 144 -3.62 16.45 -8.11
CA GLU A 144 -3.70 16.99 -6.76
C GLU A 144 -2.78 16.21 -5.79
N MET A 145 -2.71 14.87 -5.94
CA MET A 145 -1.79 14.04 -5.17
C MET A 145 -0.33 14.40 -5.44
N LYS A 146 0.03 14.63 -6.71
CA LYS A 146 1.39 15.07 -7.09
C LYS A 146 1.78 16.39 -6.43
N GLU A 147 0.85 17.36 -6.39
CA GLU A 147 1.08 18.64 -5.72
C GLU A 147 1.28 18.46 -4.21
N VAL A 148 0.43 17.66 -3.57
CA VAL A 148 0.55 17.38 -2.13
C VAL A 148 1.83 16.60 -1.80
N CYS A 149 2.31 15.77 -2.72
CA CYS A 149 3.57 15.04 -2.56
C CYS A 149 4.79 15.94 -2.43
N LYS A 150 4.75 17.18 -2.97
CA LYS A 150 5.85 18.16 -2.83
C LYS A 150 6.10 18.49 -1.36
N ASP A 151 5.06 18.56 -0.54
CA ASP A 151 5.17 18.71 0.90
C ASP A 151 5.31 17.35 1.59
N ARG A 152 6.54 17.04 2.02
CA ARG A 152 6.86 15.74 2.66
C ARG A 152 6.05 15.49 3.93
N VAL A 153 5.77 16.53 4.71
CA VAL A 153 5.07 16.41 5.99
C VAL A 153 3.60 16.07 5.75
N LYS A 154 2.94 16.84 4.89
CA LYS A 154 1.54 16.62 4.51
C LYS A 154 1.35 15.23 3.91
N TRP A 155 2.24 14.83 2.99
CA TRP A 155 2.17 13.52 2.36
C TRP A 155 2.33 12.38 3.37
N ARG A 156 3.26 12.51 4.34
CA ARG A 156 3.45 11.52 5.41
C ARG A 156 2.17 11.35 6.25
N HIS A 157 1.51 12.45 6.61
CA HIS A 157 0.25 12.39 7.35
C HIS A 157 -0.85 11.68 6.56
N LEU A 158 -1.00 11.98 5.28
CA LEU A 158 -1.98 11.31 4.40
C LEU A 158 -1.72 9.80 4.28
N CYS A 159 -0.46 9.38 4.24
CA CYS A 159 -0.08 7.97 4.18
C CYS A 159 -0.17 7.24 5.55
N GLY A 160 -0.79 7.84 6.57
CA GLY A 160 -0.94 7.22 7.90
C GLY A 160 0.37 7.11 8.67
N GLY A 161 1.29 8.04 8.44
CA GLY A 161 2.48 8.20 9.27
C GLY A 161 2.10 8.84 10.59
N THR A 162 1.89 8.04 11.65
CA THR A 162 1.97 8.58 13.01
C THR A 162 3.35 9.20 13.15
N GLY A 163 3.36 10.52 13.36
CA GLY A 163 4.60 11.25 13.58
C GLY A 163 5.30 10.68 14.81
N HIS A 164 6.45 10.05 14.58
CA HIS A 164 7.53 10.12 15.54
C HIS A 164 8.42 11.28 15.11
N PRO A 165 8.79 12.15 16.07
CA PRO A 165 9.67 13.30 15.84
C PRO A 165 11.01 12.86 15.29
#